data_ff9e01fdddc7068788b9183e23b7fa09
#
_entry.id   ff9e01fdddc7068788b9183e23b7fa09
#
_cell.length_a   1.000
_cell.length_b   1.000
_cell.length_c   1.000
_cell.angle_alpha   90.00
_cell.angle_beta   90.00
_cell.angle_gamma   90.00
#
_symmetry.space_group_name_H-M   'P 1'
#
loop_
_entity.id
_entity.type
_entity.pdbx_description
1 polymer ?
#
loop_
_entity_poly.entity_id
_entity_poly.type
_entity_poly.pdbx_seq_one_letter_code
_entity_poly.pdbx_strand_id
1 'polypeptide(L)'
;MTKRSQDILKNEKIFVGLEDSKKTWQLCVRSGGVIVNETSMPAKLEVLSNYFNNKFPECQIQVIYEAGFKGFGLHDELEAKGWDCIVTPPHTVTEEKCQRKKNDRTDCRRLAKNLENGDYHSCFVPDKELREDRQISRTYEQVQADIRRACNRIRRTLEFHGLDQGLSPGSWNRAMYTRVKLSLEDLEISTSLRFSIKIMFNELEHLRQLRKEILQQLRTLAKSDRYKESVELLQTTPGIGTFTAIRLVLEWGDVSRFKRKEEFASFLGLVPSDYSSGEKERQ
;
A
#
# COMPACT_ATOMS: atom_id res chain seq x y z
N MET A 1 2.57 38.25 4.07
CA MET A 1 1.54 38.77 3.14
C MET A 1 0.94 40.04 3.73
N THR A 2 0.91 41.12 3.01
CA THR A 2 0.18 42.33 3.38
C THR A 2 -1.33 42.14 3.15
N LYS A 3 -2.20 42.82 3.92
CA LYS A 3 -3.67 42.77 3.76
C LYS A 3 -4.12 42.90 2.31
N ARG A 4 -3.41 43.67 1.50
CA ARG A 4 -3.65 43.93 0.08
C ARG A 4 -3.44 42.66 -0.81
N SER A 5 -2.57 41.72 -0.42
CA SER A 5 -2.35 40.46 -1.14
C SER A 5 -3.36 39.36 -0.78
N GLN A 6 -4.08 39.50 0.33
CA GLN A 6 -5.16 38.59 0.73
C GLN A 6 -6.47 38.91 0.00
N ASP A 7 -6.76 40.21 -0.26
CA ASP A 7 -7.96 40.61 -0.99
C ASP A 7 -7.92 40.27 -2.49
N ILE A 8 -6.72 40.08 -3.05
CA ILE A 8 -6.55 39.73 -4.49
C ILE A 8 -6.86 38.23 -4.75
N LEU A 9 -6.82 37.38 -3.73
CA LEU A 9 -7.03 35.93 -3.90
C LEU A 9 -8.43 35.45 -3.48
N LYS A 10 -9.36 36.34 -3.15
CA LYS A 10 -10.72 35.95 -2.81
C LYS A 10 -11.41 35.26 -3.99
N ASN A 11 -12.02 34.10 -3.75
CA ASN A 11 -12.67 33.25 -4.75
C ASN A 11 -11.74 32.66 -5.82
N GLU A 12 -10.42 32.78 -5.69
CA GLU A 12 -9.49 32.15 -6.60
C GLU A 12 -9.18 30.70 -6.21
N LYS A 13 -8.75 29.94 -7.21
CA LYS A 13 -8.25 28.58 -6.99
C LYS A 13 -6.79 28.63 -6.58
N ILE A 14 -6.46 27.97 -5.45
CA ILE A 14 -5.10 27.80 -4.98
C ILE A 14 -4.67 26.34 -5.07
N PHE A 15 -3.42 26.12 -5.45
CA PHE A 15 -2.81 24.85 -5.68
C PHE A 15 -1.75 24.58 -4.60
N VAL A 16 -1.95 23.53 -3.83
CA VAL A 16 -1.15 23.22 -2.64
C VAL A 16 -0.39 21.93 -2.84
N GLY A 17 0.93 21.98 -2.90
CA GLY A 17 1.78 20.81 -2.77
C GLY A 17 2.08 20.56 -1.28
N LEU A 18 1.80 19.35 -0.83
CA LEU A 18 1.98 18.95 0.56
C LEU A 18 2.94 17.76 0.62
N GLU A 19 4.01 17.88 1.40
CA GLU A 19 4.87 16.75 1.76
C GLU A 19 4.45 16.24 3.14
N ASP A 20 3.96 14.99 3.17
CA ASP A 20 3.40 14.37 4.36
C ASP A 20 4.47 13.59 5.13
N SER A 21 5.02 14.19 6.18
CA SER A 21 5.86 13.49 7.13
C SER A 21 5.16 13.27 8.48
N LYS A 22 5.69 12.37 9.31
CA LYS A 22 5.02 11.95 10.57
C LYS A 22 4.76 13.10 11.55
N LYS A 23 5.67 14.07 11.63
CA LYS A 23 5.63 15.13 12.64
C LYS A 23 5.34 16.49 12.04
N THR A 24 5.71 16.70 10.79
CA THR A 24 5.74 18.03 10.19
C THR A 24 5.28 17.93 8.76
N TRP A 25 4.42 18.83 8.33
CA TRP A 25 4.04 19.02 6.94
C TRP A 25 4.77 20.22 6.36
N GLN A 26 5.33 20.02 5.16
CA GLN A 26 5.81 21.12 4.33
C GLN A 26 4.75 21.45 3.29
N LEU A 27 4.49 22.72 3.10
CA LEU A 27 3.50 23.21 2.13
C LEU A 27 4.10 24.26 1.21
N CYS A 28 3.73 24.17 -0.07
CA CYS A 28 3.90 25.23 -1.05
C CYS A 28 2.53 25.56 -1.65
N VAL A 29 2.11 26.80 -1.56
CA VAL A 29 0.85 27.30 -2.11
C VAL A 29 1.16 28.14 -3.34
N ARG A 30 0.48 27.84 -4.46
CA ARG A 30 0.61 28.55 -5.73
C ARG A 30 -0.74 29.07 -6.19
N SER A 31 -0.74 30.17 -6.93
CA SER A 31 -1.86 30.70 -7.69
C SER A 31 -1.33 31.63 -8.78
N GLY A 32 -1.94 31.62 -9.96
CA GLY A 32 -1.57 32.50 -11.06
C GLY A 32 -0.12 32.34 -11.55
N GLY A 33 0.43 31.12 -11.50
CA GLY A 33 1.79 30.81 -11.95
C GLY A 33 2.91 31.14 -10.96
N VAL A 34 2.59 31.70 -9.78
CA VAL A 34 3.58 32.13 -8.80
C VAL A 34 3.42 31.43 -7.45
N ILE A 35 4.51 31.35 -6.69
CA ILE A 35 4.46 30.87 -5.30
C ILE A 35 3.90 32.00 -4.43
N VAL A 36 2.74 31.76 -3.83
CA VAL A 36 2.05 32.70 -2.97
C VAL A 36 2.54 32.59 -1.52
N ASN A 37 2.75 31.36 -1.05
CA ASN A 37 3.25 31.12 0.30
C ASN A 37 3.96 29.77 0.40
N GLU A 38 4.91 29.69 1.32
CA GLU A 38 5.56 28.44 1.73
C GLU A 38 5.63 28.42 3.24
N THR A 39 5.35 27.26 3.83
CA THR A 39 5.36 27.12 5.28
C THR A 39 5.59 25.68 5.69
N SER A 40 6.02 25.52 6.93
CA SER A 40 6.11 24.26 7.62
C SER A 40 5.23 24.31 8.87
N MET A 41 4.53 23.23 9.16
CA MET A 41 3.63 23.17 10.30
C MET A 41 3.58 21.76 10.91
N PRO A 42 3.13 21.61 12.16
CA PRO A 42 2.84 20.31 12.73
C PRO A 42 1.85 19.52 11.86
N ALA A 43 2.06 18.21 11.73
CA ALA A 43 1.23 17.31 10.92
C ALA A 43 -0.13 17.06 11.60
N LYS A 44 -0.96 18.10 11.65
CA LYS A 44 -2.31 18.09 12.25
C LYS A 44 -3.29 18.85 11.35
N LEU A 45 -4.42 18.20 11.04
CA LEU A 45 -5.47 18.77 10.20
C LEU A 45 -6.02 20.09 10.72
N GLU A 46 -6.17 20.22 12.04
CA GLU A 46 -6.65 21.47 12.67
C GLU A 46 -5.73 22.65 12.39
N VAL A 47 -4.41 22.44 12.46
CA VAL A 47 -3.41 23.48 12.17
C VAL A 47 -3.48 23.89 10.70
N LEU A 48 -3.62 22.92 9.80
CA LEU A 48 -3.78 23.16 8.37
C LEU A 48 -5.08 23.92 8.08
N SER A 49 -6.21 23.52 8.69
CA SER A 49 -7.50 24.20 8.52
C SER A 49 -7.43 25.66 9.01
N ASN A 50 -6.87 25.90 10.17
CA ASN A 50 -6.68 27.26 10.68
C ASN A 50 -5.78 28.10 9.80
N TYR A 51 -4.73 27.49 9.24
CA TYR A 51 -3.85 28.18 8.30
C TYR A 51 -4.60 28.61 7.03
N PHE A 52 -5.39 27.74 6.41
CA PHE A 52 -6.14 28.09 5.21
C PHE A 52 -7.25 29.10 5.50
N ASN A 53 -8.03 28.89 6.58
CA ASN A 53 -9.10 29.83 6.96
C ASN A 53 -8.58 31.25 7.21
N ASN A 54 -7.38 31.38 7.80
CA ASN A 54 -6.80 32.67 8.12
C ASN A 54 -6.09 33.34 6.93
N LYS A 55 -5.43 32.55 6.07
CA LYS A 55 -4.59 33.09 4.99
C LYS A 55 -5.28 33.11 3.64
N PHE A 56 -6.21 32.21 3.39
CA PHE A 56 -6.88 32.00 2.10
C PHE A 56 -8.39 31.85 2.30
N PRO A 57 -9.06 32.79 2.97
CA PRO A 57 -10.50 32.73 3.17
C PRO A 57 -11.21 32.76 1.82
N GLU A 58 -12.26 31.95 1.67
CA GLU A 58 -13.10 31.88 0.47
C GLU A 58 -12.38 31.37 -0.82
N CYS A 59 -11.12 30.85 -0.72
CA CYS A 59 -10.42 30.26 -1.84
C CYS A 59 -10.87 28.82 -2.09
N GLN A 60 -10.90 28.41 -3.36
CA GLN A 60 -11.02 27.00 -3.73
C GLN A 60 -9.67 26.31 -3.53
N ILE A 61 -9.61 25.36 -2.63
CA ILE A 61 -8.36 24.69 -2.26
C ILE A 61 -8.26 23.35 -2.97
N GLN A 62 -7.18 23.19 -3.75
CA GLN A 62 -6.80 21.91 -4.33
C GLN A 62 -5.44 21.48 -3.77
N VAL A 63 -5.37 20.28 -3.22
CA VAL A 63 -4.16 19.74 -2.56
C VAL A 63 -3.63 18.54 -3.31
N ILE A 64 -2.33 18.42 -3.47
CA ILE A 64 -1.66 17.23 -3.98
C ILE A 64 -0.58 16.78 -3.00
N TYR A 65 -0.52 15.48 -2.75
CA TYR A 65 0.58 14.85 -2.00
C TYR A 65 0.97 13.50 -2.59
N GLU A 66 2.21 13.05 -2.32
CA GLU A 66 2.68 11.74 -2.76
C GLU A 66 2.12 10.62 -1.86
N ALA A 67 1.71 9.51 -2.49
CA ALA A 67 1.29 8.31 -1.77
C ALA A 67 2.43 7.81 -0.86
N GLY A 68 2.16 7.74 0.42
CA GLY A 68 3.14 7.43 1.44
C GLY A 68 2.61 6.51 2.54
N PHE A 69 3.30 6.49 3.66
CA PHE A 69 3.04 5.59 4.79
C PHE A 69 1.68 5.79 5.48
N LYS A 70 1.05 6.96 5.35
CA LYS A 70 -0.29 7.24 5.90
C LYS A 70 -1.42 6.73 5.00
N GLY A 71 -1.09 6.22 3.80
CA GLY A 71 -2.08 5.76 2.85
C GLY A 71 -3.05 6.88 2.45
N PHE A 72 -4.34 6.60 2.44
CA PHE A 72 -5.37 7.54 1.99
C PHE A 72 -6.13 8.23 3.14
N GLY A 73 -5.70 8.06 4.41
CA GLY A 73 -6.36 8.71 5.54
C GLY A 73 -6.33 10.24 5.44
N LEU A 74 -5.20 10.81 5.03
CA LEU A 74 -5.08 12.25 4.80
C LEU A 74 -6.00 12.74 3.67
N HIS A 75 -6.11 11.98 2.59
CA HIS A 75 -7.05 12.27 1.50
C HIS A 75 -8.49 12.40 2.03
N ASP A 76 -8.95 11.41 2.81
CA ASP A 76 -10.30 11.42 3.36
C ASP A 76 -10.54 12.61 4.29
N GLU A 77 -9.53 12.97 5.09
CA GLU A 77 -9.60 14.12 5.99
C GLU A 77 -9.68 15.45 5.24
N LEU A 78 -8.98 15.59 4.12
CA LEU A 78 -8.97 16.79 3.29
C LEU A 78 -10.29 16.92 2.50
N GLU A 79 -10.76 15.82 1.90
CA GLU A 79 -12.05 15.77 1.20
C GLU A 79 -13.22 16.10 2.16
N ALA A 80 -13.19 15.63 3.40
CA ALA A 80 -14.18 15.96 4.42
C ALA A 80 -14.22 17.46 4.79
N LYS A 81 -13.16 18.21 4.46
CA LYS A 81 -13.12 19.68 4.59
C LYS A 81 -13.64 20.40 3.34
N GLY A 82 -14.02 19.67 2.31
CA GLY A 82 -14.44 20.23 1.02
C GLY A 82 -13.26 20.70 0.15
N TRP A 83 -12.05 20.19 0.41
CA TRP A 83 -10.88 20.48 -0.40
C TRP A 83 -10.66 19.35 -1.39
N ASP A 84 -10.45 19.69 -2.65
CA ASP A 84 -10.16 18.73 -3.70
C ASP A 84 -8.75 18.15 -3.48
N CYS A 85 -8.66 16.85 -3.24
CA CYS A 85 -7.42 16.20 -2.84
C CYS A 85 -6.95 15.15 -3.85
N ILE A 86 -5.74 15.32 -4.34
CA ILE A 86 -5.11 14.42 -5.32
C ILE A 86 -3.95 13.69 -4.66
N VAL A 87 -3.96 12.36 -4.78
CA VAL A 87 -2.84 11.52 -4.39
C VAL A 87 -2.07 11.12 -5.64
N THR A 88 -0.77 11.39 -5.67
CA THR A 88 0.11 11.03 -6.79
C THR A 88 1.05 9.88 -6.41
N PRO A 89 1.39 8.96 -7.34
CA PRO A 89 2.38 7.93 -7.06
C PRO A 89 3.77 8.55 -6.83
N PRO A 90 4.58 7.98 -5.94
CA PRO A 90 5.98 8.40 -5.82
C PRO A 90 6.71 8.14 -7.15
N HIS A 91 7.64 9.02 -7.53
CA HIS A 91 8.50 8.94 -8.74
C HIS A 91 7.82 9.14 -10.10
N THR A 92 6.54 9.45 -10.19
CA THR A 92 5.89 9.78 -11.47
C THR A 92 6.01 11.25 -11.84
N VAL A 93 6.44 12.08 -10.90
CA VAL A 93 6.69 13.49 -11.14
C VAL A 93 8.07 13.61 -11.76
N THR A 94 8.16 14.16 -12.99
CA THR A 94 9.38 14.27 -13.77
C THR A 94 10.50 14.90 -12.93
N GLU A 95 11.51 14.11 -12.60
CA GLU A 95 12.71 14.63 -11.92
C GLU A 95 13.46 15.53 -12.89
N GLU A 96 13.61 16.80 -12.57
CA GLU A 96 14.58 17.65 -13.27
C GLU A 96 15.97 17.05 -13.02
N LYS A 97 16.62 16.56 -14.08
CA LYS A 97 17.86 15.77 -14.07
C LYS A 97 19.07 16.38 -13.32
N CYS A 98 18.92 17.56 -12.71
CA CYS A 98 20.00 18.33 -12.10
C CYS A 98 19.98 18.45 -10.58
N GLN A 99 19.00 17.89 -9.85
CA GLN A 99 18.97 18.09 -8.39
C GLN A 99 19.55 16.89 -7.63
N ARG A 100 20.80 17.04 -7.18
CA ARG A 100 21.55 16.05 -6.37
C ARG A 100 21.11 15.96 -4.90
N LYS A 101 20.20 16.80 -4.40
CA LYS A 101 19.73 16.78 -2.99
C LYS A 101 18.22 16.76 -2.96
N LYS A 102 17.66 15.64 -2.49
CA LYS A 102 16.25 15.54 -2.13
C LYS A 102 15.98 16.44 -0.93
N ASN A 103 15.01 17.37 -1.05
CA ASN A 103 14.62 18.29 0.00
C ASN A 103 13.09 18.46 -0.05
N ASP A 104 12.43 18.18 1.05
CA ASP A 104 10.97 18.23 1.22
C ASP A 104 10.35 19.54 0.70
N ARG A 105 11.07 20.67 0.85
CA ARG A 105 10.65 21.97 0.34
C ARG A 105 10.62 22.03 -1.19
N THR A 106 11.59 21.40 -1.84
CA THR A 106 11.65 21.32 -3.31
C THR A 106 10.55 20.41 -3.84
N ASP A 107 10.27 19.30 -3.12
CA ASP A 107 9.23 18.36 -3.52
C ASP A 107 7.85 19.00 -3.43
N CYS A 108 7.54 19.77 -2.35
CA CYS A 108 6.31 20.55 -2.26
C CYS A 108 6.13 21.56 -3.41
N ARG A 109 7.21 22.28 -3.80
CA ARG A 109 7.16 23.25 -4.91
C ARG A 109 6.83 22.56 -6.23
N ARG A 110 7.47 21.42 -6.47
CA ARG A 110 7.25 20.60 -7.67
C ARG A 110 5.81 20.09 -7.72
N LEU A 111 5.31 19.54 -6.62
CA LEU A 111 3.94 19.06 -6.50
C LEU A 111 2.93 20.20 -6.79
N ALA A 112 3.08 21.35 -6.13
CA ALA A 112 2.20 22.49 -6.34
C ALA A 112 2.23 23.01 -7.78
N LYS A 113 3.44 23.09 -8.40
CA LYS A 113 3.60 23.51 -9.81
C LYS A 113 2.91 22.54 -10.77
N ASN A 114 3.10 21.25 -10.56
CA ASN A 114 2.51 20.23 -11.43
C ASN A 114 1.00 20.20 -11.29
N LEU A 115 0.48 20.39 -10.06
CA LEU A 115 -0.96 20.49 -9.83
C LEU A 115 -1.56 21.70 -10.56
N GLU A 116 -0.93 22.88 -10.47
CA GLU A 116 -1.35 24.10 -11.14
C GLU A 116 -1.36 23.97 -12.66
N ASN A 117 -0.35 23.27 -13.22
CA ASN A 117 -0.22 23.07 -14.67
C ASN A 117 -1.07 21.90 -15.20
N GLY A 118 -1.66 21.07 -14.33
CA GLY A 118 -2.35 19.83 -14.73
C GLY A 118 -1.41 18.70 -15.15
N ASP A 119 -0.12 18.81 -14.84
CA ASP A 119 0.93 17.84 -15.19
C ASP A 119 1.21 16.86 -14.03
N TYR A 120 0.24 16.02 -13.75
CA TYR A 120 0.33 15.02 -12.69
C TYR A 120 -0.41 13.72 -13.04
N HIS A 121 0.02 12.63 -12.45
CA HIS A 121 -0.72 11.36 -12.44
C HIS A 121 -1.43 11.18 -11.10
N SER A 122 -2.72 10.89 -11.13
CA SER A 122 -3.46 10.59 -9.91
C SER A 122 -3.49 9.09 -9.63
N CYS A 123 -3.30 8.72 -8.36
CA CYS A 123 -3.63 7.38 -7.89
C CYS A 123 -5.15 7.21 -7.83
N PHE A 124 -5.62 6.05 -8.18
CA PHE A 124 -6.98 5.64 -7.81
C PHE A 124 -7.08 5.51 -6.29
N VAL A 125 -7.95 6.26 -5.67
CA VAL A 125 -8.27 6.15 -4.24
C VAL A 125 -9.47 5.23 -4.09
N PRO A 126 -9.28 3.99 -3.60
CA PRO A 126 -10.40 3.10 -3.33
C PRO A 126 -11.28 3.67 -2.21
N ASP A 127 -12.57 3.40 -2.22
CA ASP A 127 -13.43 3.75 -1.11
C ASP A 127 -12.97 3.08 0.21
N LYS A 128 -13.43 3.61 1.32
CA LYS A 128 -12.96 3.18 2.64
C LYS A 128 -13.23 1.70 2.89
N GLU A 129 -14.40 1.20 2.54
CA GLU A 129 -14.80 -0.19 2.74
C GLU A 129 -13.89 -1.14 1.94
N LEU A 130 -13.64 -0.85 0.66
CA LEU A 130 -12.72 -1.64 -0.16
C LEU A 130 -11.29 -1.65 0.42
N ARG A 131 -10.81 -0.54 0.99
CA ARG A 131 -9.50 -0.48 1.65
C ARG A 131 -9.42 -1.35 2.89
N GLU A 132 -10.49 -1.36 3.69
CA GLU A 132 -10.61 -2.19 4.89
C GLU A 132 -10.68 -3.68 4.53
N ASP A 133 -11.50 -4.05 3.56
CA ASP A 133 -11.61 -5.43 3.06
C ASP A 133 -10.30 -5.93 2.42
N ARG A 134 -9.62 -5.07 1.66
CA ARG A 134 -8.30 -5.36 1.09
C ARG A 134 -7.27 -5.68 2.17
N GLN A 135 -7.38 -5.06 3.35
CA GLN A 135 -6.48 -5.34 4.46
C GLN A 135 -6.55 -6.81 4.92
N ILE A 136 -7.71 -7.47 4.82
CA ILE A 136 -7.86 -8.90 5.14
C ILE A 136 -7.01 -9.75 4.18
N SER A 137 -7.03 -9.45 2.88
CA SER A 137 -6.20 -10.13 1.88
C SER A 137 -4.69 -9.93 2.16
N ARG A 138 -4.29 -8.72 2.51
CA ARG A 138 -2.89 -8.40 2.85
C ARG A 138 -2.44 -9.07 4.15
N THR A 139 -3.31 -9.14 5.15
CA THR A 139 -3.05 -9.87 6.39
C THR A 139 -2.86 -11.37 6.12
N TYR A 140 -3.64 -11.95 5.19
CA TYR A 140 -3.40 -13.33 4.75
C TYR A 140 -1.97 -13.53 4.21
N GLU A 141 -1.48 -12.62 3.35
CA GLU A 141 -0.12 -12.71 2.81
C GLU A 141 0.96 -12.61 3.90
N GLN A 142 0.75 -11.73 4.87
CA GLN A 142 1.66 -11.59 6.01
C GLN A 142 1.73 -12.88 6.83
N VAL A 143 0.57 -13.42 7.21
CA VAL A 143 0.50 -14.69 7.96
C VAL A 143 1.07 -15.85 7.16
N GLN A 144 0.85 -15.88 5.85
CA GLN A 144 1.43 -16.90 4.97
C GLN A 144 2.97 -16.79 4.90
N ALA A 145 3.51 -15.59 4.91
CA ALA A 145 4.96 -15.36 5.01
C ALA A 145 5.51 -15.78 6.37
N ASP A 146 4.78 -15.51 7.46
CA ASP A 146 5.16 -15.95 8.83
C ASP A 146 5.18 -17.47 8.95
N ILE A 147 4.20 -18.15 8.38
CA ILE A 147 4.18 -19.62 8.31
C ILE A 147 5.44 -20.14 7.60
N ARG A 148 5.82 -19.55 6.45
CA ARG A 148 7.05 -19.94 5.75
C ARG A 148 8.29 -19.70 6.60
N ARG A 149 8.37 -18.56 7.30
CA ARG A 149 9.47 -18.24 8.23
C ARG A 149 9.54 -19.22 9.39
N ALA A 150 8.41 -19.52 10.02
CA ALA A 150 8.32 -20.50 11.12
C ALA A 150 8.73 -21.91 10.66
N CYS A 151 8.24 -22.36 9.51
CA CYS A 151 8.64 -23.62 8.91
C CYS A 151 10.15 -23.70 8.66
N ASN A 152 10.73 -22.66 8.07
CA ASN A 152 12.18 -22.61 7.81
C ASN A 152 12.99 -22.60 9.12
N ARG A 153 12.54 -21.88 10.14
CA ARG A 153 13.18 -21.85 11.47
C ARG A 153 13.21 -23.22 12.10
N ILE A 154 12.06 -23.91 12.15
CA ILE A 154 11.98 -25.29 12.67
C ILE A 154 12.94 -26.20 11.91
N ARG A 155 12.87 -26.22 10.57
CA ARG A 155 13.75 -27.05 9.74
C ARG A 155 15.21 -26.79 10.04
N ARG A 156 15.67 -25.53 10.05
CA ARG A 156 17.06 -25.17 10.33
C ARG A 156 17.50 -25.57 11.74
N THR A 157 16.62 -25.44 12.72
CA THR A 157 16.92 -25.89 14.09
C THR A 157 17.10 -27.40 14.14
N LEU A 158 16.25 -28.18 13.49
CA LEU A 158 16.36 -29.62 13.44
C LEU A 158 17.62 -30.08 12.68
N GLU A 159 17.91 -29.46 11.51
CA GLU A 159 19.14 -29.71 10.76
C GLU A 159 20.39 -29.41 11.60
N PHE A 160 20.43 -28.27 12.30
CA PHE A 160 21.57 -27.88 13.15
C PHE A 160 21.87 -28.88 14.29
N HIS A 161 20.84 -29.53 14.82
CA HIS A 161 20.98 -30.52 15.89
C HIS A 161 21.00 -31.96 15.39
N GLY A 162 21.09 -32.21 14.07
CA GLY A 162 21.09 -33.55 13.49
C GLY A 162 19.78 -34.32 13.67
N LEU A 163 18.68 -33.62 13.85
CA LEU A 163 17.34 -34.17 14.08
C LEU A 163 16.45 -34.19 12.83
N ASP A 164 17.00 -33.87 11.70
CA ASP A 164 16.31 -33.81 10.41
C ASP A 164 16.10 -35.16 9.73
N GLN A 165 16.63 -36.24 10.33
CA GLN A 165 16.56 -37.63 9.85
C GLN A 165 17.03 -37.78 8.37
N GLY A 166 17.95 -36.93 7.90
CA GLY A 166 18.49 -36.95 6.53
C GLY A 166 17.49 -36.57 5.48
N LEU A 167 16.42 -35.85 5.82
CA LEU A 167 15.36 -35.43 4.88
C LEU A 167 15.84 -34.32 3.97
N SER A 168 15.58 -34.48 2.66
CA SER A 168 15.82 -33.42 1.70
C SER A 168 14.88 -32.22 1.93
N PRO A 169 15.25 -31.00 1.52
CA PRO A 169 14.42 -29.81 1.67
C PRO A 169 13.00 -29.98 1.09
N GLY A 170 12.83 -30.72 0.00
CA GLY A 170 11.54 -30.98 -0.66
C GLY A 170 10.60 -31.90 0.15
N SER A 171 11.15 -32.66 1.10
CA SER A 171 10.36 -33.58 1.95
C SER A 171 9.59 -32.87 3.07
N TRP A 172 9.89 -31.57 3.34
CA TRP A 172 9.30 -30.80 4.41
C TRP A 172 7.90 -30.27 4.07
N ASN A 173 6.92 -31.14 4.06
CA ASN A 173 5.50 -30.82 3.89
C ASN A 173 4.76 -30.80 5.23
N ARG A 174 3.45 -30.48 5.22
CA ARG A 174 2.64 -30.39 6.44
C ARG A 174 2.63 -31.70 7.24
N ALA A 175 2.52 -32.84 6.56
CA ALA A 175 2.50 -34.15 7.23
C ALA A 175 3.82 -34.42 7.93
N MET A 176 4.94 -34.02 7.32
CA MET A 176 6.28 -34.16 7.92
C MET A 176 6.43 -33.34 9.19
N TYR A 177 6.01 -32.06 9.18
CA TYR A 177 6.02 -31.24 10.42
C TYR A 177 5.18 -31.87 11.54
N THR A 178 4.03 -32.45 11.20
CA THR A 178 3.19 -33.16 12.19
C THR A 178 3.89 -34.39 12.72
N ARG A 179 4.53 -35.19 11.86
CA ARG A 179 5.27 -36.38 12.22
C ARG A 179 6.43 -36.07 13.19
N VAL A 180 7.26 -35.09 12.82
CA VAL A 180 8.38 -34.63 13.64
C VAL A 180 7.89 -34.11 14.99
N LYS A 181 6.80 -33.36 15.03
CA LYS A 181 6.22 -32.91 16.31
C LYS A 181 5.80 -34.05 17.20
N LEU A 182 5.18 -35.08 16.66
CA LEU A 182 4.74 -36.24 17.43
C LEU A 182 5.93 -37.07 17.96
N SER A 183 7.02 -37.18 17.19
CA SER A 183 8.21 -37.92 17.61
C SER A 183 9.12 -37.15 18.58
N LEU A 184 8.86 -35.88 18.89
CA LEU A 184 9.72 -35.06 19.76
C LEU A 184 9.90 -35.65 21.17
N GLU A 185 8.90 -36.34 21.69
CA GLU A 185 8.98 -36.93 23.04
C GLU A 185 9.92 -38.13 23.07
N ASP A 186 10.04 -38.86 21.96
CA ASP A 186 10.83 -40.08 21.83
C ASP A 186 12.32 -39.79 21.48
N LEU A 187 12.66 -38.54 21.17
CA LEU A 187 14.02 -38.13 20.81
C LEU A 187 14.91 -38.03 22.05
N GLU A 188 16.13 -38.59 22.00
CA GLU A 188 17.17 -38.42 23.01
C GLU A 188 17.82 -37.04 22.91
N ILE A 189 17.11 -36.00 23.38
CA ILE A 189 17.55 -34.61 23.39
C ILE A 189 17.37 -33.99 24.78
N SER A 190 18.11 -32.93 25.07
CA SER A 190 17.98 -32.20 26.33
C SER A 190 16.58 -31.60 26.51
N THR A 191 16.16 -31.47 27.76
CA THR A 191 14.87 -30.81 28.10
C THR A 191 14.77 -29.40 27.53
N SER A 192 15.86 -28.63 27.55
CA SER A 192 15.91 -27.28 27.04
C SER A 192 15.71 -27.23 25.52
N LEU A 193 16.33 -28.12 24.75
CA LEU A 193 16.18 -28.21 23.32
C LEU A 193 14.76 -28.64 22.95
N ARG A 194 14.24 -29.67 23.63
CA ARG A 194 12.86 -30.13 23.45
C ARG A 194 11.84 -28.98 23.68
N PHE A 195 12.03 -28.24 24.77
CA PHE A 195 11.20 -27.10 25.09
C PHE A 195 11.24 -26.04 23.96
N SER A 196 12.43 -25.67 23.48
CA SER A 196 12.61 -24.69 22.43
C SER A 196 11.91 -25.12 21.12
N ILE A 197 12.05 -26.37 20.72
CA ILE A 197 11.41 -26.91 19.53
C ILE A 197 9.88 -26.94 19.70
N LYS A 198 9.36 -27.31 20.87
CA LYS A 198 7.90 -27.25 21.15
C LYS A 198 7.32 -25.86 21.01
N ILE A 199 8.00 -24.82 21.49
CA ILE A 199 7.56 -23.43 21.32
C ILE A 199 7.47 -23.07 19.84
N MET A 200 8.45 -23.44 19.02
CA MET A 200 8.42 -23.18 17.58
C MET A 200 7.24 -23.88 16.87
N PHE A 201 6.93 -25.12 17.28
CA PHE A 201 5.77 -25.82 16.74
C PHE A 201 4.44 -25.20 17.18
N ASN A 202 4.34 -24.73 18.43
CA ASN A 202 3.14 -24.04 18.92
C ASN A 202 2.91 -22.73 18.15
N GLU A 203 3.97 -21.97 17.90
CA GLU A 203 3.90 -20.77 17.02
C GLU A 203 3.37 -21.14 15.63
N LEU A 204 3.92 -22.17 15.00
CA LEU A 204 3.48 -22.62 13.67
C LEU A 204 2.01 -23.03 13.66
N GLU A 205 1.54 -23.73 14.67
CA GLU A 205 0.12 -24.14 14.79
C GLU A 205 -0.79 -22.93 14.96
N HIS A 206 -0.40 -21.98 15.80
CA HIS A 206 -1.14 -20.74 15.98
C HIS A 206 -1.26 -19.97 14.67
N LEU A 207 -0.16 -19.78 13.93
CA LEU A 207 -0.17 -19.13 12.62
C LEU A 207 -1.07 -19.87 11.60
N ARG A 208 -1.07 -21.20 11.63
CA ARG A 208 -1.96 -22.00 10.77
C ARG A 208 -3.44 -21.79 11.12
N GLN A 209 -3.75 -21.66 12.42
CA GLN A 209 -5.11 -21.36 12.86
C GLN A 209 -5.55 -19.96 12.42
N LEU A 210 -4.72 -18.94 12.62
CA LEU A 210 -4.99 -17.57 12.12
C LEU A 210 -5.25 -17.56 10.61
N ARG A 211 -4.43 -18.29 9.84
CA ARG A 211 -4.66 -18.41 8.39
C ARG A 211 -6.04 -19.00 8.06
N LYS A 212 -6.49 -20.02 8.82
CA LYS A 212 -7.79 -20.66 8.62
C LYS A 212 -8.92 -19.65 8.87
N GLU A 213 -8.81 -18.84 9.91
CA GLU A 213 -9.78 -17.80 10.26
C GLU A 213 -9.87 -16.73 9.16
N ILE A 214 -8.72 -16.23 8.69
CA ILE A 214 -8.66 -15.26 7.59
C ILE A 214 -9.28 -15.83 6.31
N LEU A 215 -9.00 -17.09 5.97
CA LEU A 215 -9.60 -17.77 4.82
C LEU A 215 -11.12 -17.86 4.94
N GLN A 216 -11.65 -18.06 6.14
CA GLN A 216 -13.10 -18.07 6.38
C GLN A 216 -13.70 -16.69 6.15
N GLN A 217 -13.06 -15.63 6.64
CA GLN A 217 -13.52 -14.26 6.41
C GLN A 217 -13.48 -13.89 4.92
N LEU A 218 -12.42 -14.23 4.20
CA LEU A 218 -12.35 -14.00 2.75
C LEU A 218 -13.46 -14.75 1.98
N ARG A 219 -13.84 -15.96 2.42
CA ARG A 219 -14.97 -16.70 1.84
C ARG A 219 -16.31 -16.05 2.14
N THR A 220 -16.44 -15.42 3.31
CA THR A 220 -17.64 -14.66 3.66
C THR A 220 -17.76 -13.41 2.80
N LEU A 221 -16.67 -12.65 2.65
CA LEU A 221 -16.62 -11.49 1.75
C LEU A 221 -16.96 -11.86 0.30
N ALA A 222 -16.43 -13.00 -0.20
CA ALA A 222 -16.71 -13.46 -1.56
C ALA A 222 -18.20 -13.71 -1.84
N LYS A 223 -19.01 -13.91 -0.80
CA LYS A 223 -20.46 -14.15 -0.91
C LYS A 223 -21.29 -12.90 -0.62
N SER A 224 -20.66 -11.79 -0.21
CA SER A 224 -21.37 -10.54 0.03
C SER A 224 -21.91 -9.96 -1.27
N ASP A 225 -23.00 -9.20 -1.19
CA ASP A 225 -23.65 -8.59 -2.36
C ASP A 225 -22.67 -7.71 -3.16
N ARG A 226 -21.73 -7.09 -2.46
CA ARG A 226 -20.69 -6.23 -3.05
C ARG A 226 -19.75 -6.97 -4.00
N TYR A 227 -19.37 -8.21 -3.71
CA TYR A 227 -18.29 -8.91 -4.43
C TYR A 227 -18.76 -10.17 -5.17
N LYS A 228 -19.94 -10.69 -4.83
CA LYS A 228 -20.45 -11.98 -5.32
C LYS A 228 -20.41 -12.08 -6.84
N GLU A 229 -21.00 -11.12 -7.53
CA GLU A 229 -21.10 -11.14 -9.00
C GLU A 229 -19.71 -11.17 -9.66
N SER A 230 -18.80 -10.30 -9.22
CA SER A 230 -17.42 -10.25 -9.74
C SER A 230 -16.64 -11.53 -9.46
N VAL A 231 -16.85 -12.12 -8.27
CA VAL A 231 -16.22 -13.39 -7.88
C VAL A 231 -16.75 -14.55 -8.74
N GLU A 232 -18.07 -14.65 -8.91
CA GLU A 232 -18.70 -15.67 -9.76
C GLU A 232 -18.23 -15.55 -11.22
N LEU A 233 -18.14 -14.35 -11.75
CA LEU A 233 -17.63 -14.09 -13.09
C LEU A 233 -16.18 -14.59 -13.24
N LEU A 234 -15.29 -14.27 -12.31
CA LEU A 234 -13.90 -14.72 -12.36
C LEU A 234 -13.77 -16.25 -12.25
N GLN A 235 -14.67 -16.90 -11.49
CA GLN A 235 -14.67 -18.35 -11.33
C GLN A 235 -15.08 -19.11 -12.61
N THR A 236 -15.64 -18.45 -13.62
CA THR A 236 -15.86 -19.07 -14.94
C THR A 236 -14.55 -19.40 -15.65
N THR A 237 -13.44 -18.75 -15.25
CA THR A 237 -12.11 -19.02 -15.81
C THR A 237 -11.50 -20.26 -15.14
N PRO A 238 -11.10 -21.29 -15.92
CA PRO A 238 -10.45 -22.47 -15.36
C PRO A 238 -9.22 -22.13 -14.53
N GLY A 239 -9.12 -22.71 -13.32
CA GLY A 239 -8.01 -22.45 -12.38
C GLY A 239 -8.24 -21.31 -11.41
N ILE A 240 -9.25 -20.48 -11.59
CA ILE A 240 -9.61 -19.43 -10.62
C ILE A 240 -10.68 -19.95 -9.67
N GLY A 241 -10.26 -20.30 -8.45
CA GLY A 241 -11.18 -20.64 -7.36
C GLY A 241 -11.62 -19.43 -6.57
N THR A 242 -12.63 -19.59 -5.69
CA THR A 242 -13.21 -18.50 -4.86
C THR A 242 -12.15 -17.66 -4.14
N PHE A 243 -11.12 -18.30 -3.57
CA PHE A 243 -10.06 -17.61 -2.85
C PHE A 243 -9.21 -16.70 -3.76
N THR A 244 -8.86 -17.19 -4.94
CA THR A 244 -8.13 -16.38 -5.92
C THR A 244 -9.00 -15.26 -6.45
N ALA A 245 -10.25 -15.55 -6.79
CA ALA A 245 -11.20 -14.58 -7.33
C ALA A 245 -11.41 -13.40 -6.37
N ILE A 246 -11.73 -13.65 -5.09
CA ILE A 246 -11.96 -12.56 -4.13
C ILE A 246 -10.71 -11.70 -3.94
N ARG A 247 -9.53 -12.28 -3.89
CA ARG A 247 -8.28 -11.52 -3.75
C ARG A 247 -7.99 -10.64 -4.96
N LEU A 248 -8.26 -11.12 -6.15
CA LEU A 248 -8.16 -10.32 -7.38
C LEU A 248 -9.14 -9.15 -7.34
N VAL A 249 -10.40 -9.40 -7.01
CA VAL A 249 -11.44 -8.35 -6.90
C VAL A 249 -11.05 -7.29 -5.87
N LEU A 250 -10.56 -7.69 -4.70
CA LEU A 250 -10.13 -6.76 -3.66
C LEU A 250 -8.93 -5.89 -4.10
N GLU A 251 -7.95 -6.45 -4.82
CA GLU A 251 -6.80 -5.67 -5.29
C GLU A 251 -7.13 -4.81 -6.53
N TRP A 252 -7.95 -5.28 -7.44
CA TRP A 252 -8.33 -4.53 -8.64
C TRP A 252 -9.29 -3.38 -8.32
N GLY A 253 -10.22 -3.60 -7.38
CA GLY A 253 -11.30 -2.66 -7.12
C GLY A 253 -12.24 -2.54 -8.31
N ASP A 254 -12.74 -1.34 -8.55
CA ASP A 254 -13.59 -1.05 -9.71
C ASP A 254 -12.77 -1.10 -11.00
N VAL A 255 -13.01 -2.13 -11.81
CA VAL A 255 -12.35 -2.30 -13.12
C VAL A 255 -12.92 -1.39 -14.19
N SER A 256 -14.11 -0.79 -14.00
CA SER A 256 -14.71 0.14 -14.96
C SER A 256 -13.92 1.44 -15.11
N ARG A 257 -13.03 1.75 -14.18
CA ARG A 257 -12.10 2.88 -14.25
C ARG A 257 -11.09 2.80 -15.40
N PHE A 258 -10.84 1.61 -15.92
CA PHE A 258 -9.95 1.42 -17.06
C PHE A 258 -10.74 1.59 -18.36
N LYS A 259 -10.41 2.60 -19.15
CA LYS A 259 -11.08 2.90 -20.42
C LYS A 259 -10.76 1.87 -21.50
N ARG A 260 -9.60 1.23 -21.41
CA ARG A 260 -9.08 0.27 -22.38
C ARG A 260 -8.47 -0.93 -21.68
N LYS A 261 -8.53 -2.10 -22.34
CA LYS A 261 -7.94 -3.34 -21.81
C LYS A 261 -6.42 -3.26 -21.62
N GLU A 262 -5.73 -2.45 -22.44
CA GLU A 262 -4.28 -2.22 -22.36
C GLU A 262 -3.90 -1.50 -21.06
N GLU A 263 -4.74 -0.58 -20.58
CA GLU A 263 -4.55 0.10 -19.29
C GLU A 263 -4.64 -0.87 -18.12
N PHE A 264 -5.61 -1.80 -18.19
CA PHE A 264 -5.73 -2.85 -17.19
C PHE A 264 -4.56 -3.84 -17.25
N ALA A 265 -4.13 -4.25 -18.45
CA ALA A 265 -2.96 -5.10 -18.63
C ALA A 265 -1.68 -4.43 -18.08
N SER A 266 -1.52 -3.13 -18.33
CA SER A 266 -0.42 -2.33 -17.75
C SER A 266 -0.47 -2.28 -16.23
N PHE A 267 -1.65 -2.06 -15.65
CA PHE A 267 -1.86 -2.11 -14.20
C PHE A 267 -1.48 -3.46 -13.59
N LEU A 268 -1.72 -4.55 -14.31
CA LEU A 268 -1.35 -5.91 -13.90
C LEU A 268 0.13 -6.24 -14.12
N GLY A 269 0.91 -5.33 -14.73
CA GLY A 269 2.30 -5.60 -15.08
C GLY A 269 2.48 -6.61 -16.22
N LEU A 270 1.48 -6.78 -17.07
CA LEU A 270 1.49 -7.73 -18.21
C LEU A 270 1.97 -7.08 -19.52
N VAL A 271 2.33 -5.80 -19.48
CA VAL A 271 2.89 -5.09 -20.63
C VAL A 271 4.41 -5.13 -20.52
N PRO A 272 5.13 -5.59 -21.58
CA PRO A 272 6.58 -5.54 -21.60
C PRO A 272 7.07 -4.09 -21.46
N SER A 273 8.09 -3.87 -20.65
CA SER A 273 8.78 -2.58 -20.60
C SER A 273 9.84 -2.54 -21.71
N ASP A 274 9.65 -1.67 -22.68
CA ASP A 274 10.66 -1.44 -23.72
C ASP A 274 11.83 -0.62 -23.13
N TYR A 275 12.98 -1.26 -23.00
CA TYR A 275 14.25 -0.59 -22.78
C TYR A 275 15.01 -0.52 -24.11
N SER A 276 14.72 0.51 -24.92
CA SER A 276 15.51 0.82 -26.10
C SER A 276 16.40 2.03 -25.81
N SER A 277 17.71 1.84 -25.86
CA SER A 277 18.67 2.94 -25.90
C SER A 277 19.61 2.71 -27.10
N GLY A 278 19.40 3.47 -28.18
CA GLY A 278 20.20 3.40 -29.40
C GLY A 278 20.04 2.07 -30.14
N GLU A 279 21.13 1.48 -30.62
CA GLU A 279 21.13 0.24 -31.43
C GLU A 279 20.89 -1.08 -30.66
N LYS A 280 20.60 -1.05 -29.36
CA LYS A 280 20.36 -2.25 -28.53
C LYS A 280 18.93 -2.30 -28.01
N GLU A 281 18.09 -3.09 -28.64
CA GLU A 281 16.81 -3.53 -28.09
C GLU A 281 17.09 -4.65 -27.07
N ARG A 282 16.66 -4.44 -25.82
CA ARG A 282 16.53 -5.52 -24.82
C ARG A 282 15.07 -5.67 -24.45
N GLN A 283 14.50 -6.79 -24.82
CA GLN A 283 13.19 -7.26 -24.37
C GLN A 283 13.31 -7.89 -22.99
#